data_7d1a6b236a44c41f0954f46d99539170
#
_entry.id   7d1a6b236a44c41f0954f46d99539170
#
_cell.length_a   1.000
_cell.length_b   1.000
_cell.length_c   1.000
_cell.angle_alpha   90.00
_cell.angle_beta   90.00
_cell.angle_gamma   90.00
#
_symmetry.space_group_name_H-M   'P 1'
#
loop_
_entity.id
_entity.type
_entity.pdbx_description
1 polymer ?
#
loop_
_entity_poly.entity_id
_entity_poly.type
_entity_poly.pdbx_seq_one_letter_code
_entity_poly.pdbx_strand_id
1 'polypeptide(L)'
;MEDICILWFRQDLRLEDNPALIEANDSGLNILPIYILDDVNSDKWKIGSASRWWLNESLKKLNASLNNKLCFMNGDSKVCLDKIIDTFNIKSVYFNKCYEPWRIQNDEEISNYLLDKGIKAYSLNGSLLFEPESAMKDDGTPYKVFTPFYRKGCLQNSPEPRIPLETPKNINFLQHEELSLEELNLIPNKDWYKDFDKYWSPGEHGAREKLNQFLEIGINDYKDGRNFPSKKNVSRLSPHLHHGEISPNKVWYEVKEKAESMDSYRNGDHYLSELGWREFSHNLLYFFPYLPEENLQKKFNNFPWDDNQDLLVKWQKGMTGYPIVDAGMRELWKTGYLHNSCLLYTSPSPRDLSTS
;
A
#
# COMPACT_ATOMS: atom_id res chain seq x y z
N MET A 1 -32.55 -14.86 11.25
CA MET A 1 -31.29 -14.07 11.41
C MET A 1 -31.35 -12.96 10.39
N GLU A 2 -30.90 -11.77 10.73
CA GLU A 2 -30.80 -10.65 9.80
C GLU A 2 -29.76 -10.96 8.71
N ASP A 3 -30.01 -10.47 7.50
CA ASP A 3 -29.08 -10.57 6.39
C ASP A 3 -27.95 -9.57 6.58
N ILE A 4 -26.69 -10.03 6.46
CA ILE A 4 -25.48 -9.26 6.75
C ILE A 4 -24.53 -9.34 5.58
N CYS A 5 -23.75 -8.28 5.34
CA CYS A 5 -22.58 -8.34 4.50
C CYS A 5 -21.29 -8.13 5.33
N ILE A 6 -20.21 -8.72 4.86
CA ILE A 6 -18.87 -8.52 5.42
C ILE A 6 -18.18 -7.41 4.61
N LEU A 7 -17.57 -6.46 5.30
CA LEU A 7 -16.57 -5.56 4.75
C LEU A 7 -15.19 -5.96 5.28
N TRP A 8 -14.37 -6.54 4.41
CA TRP A 8 -13.06 -7.05 4.79
C TRP A 8 -11.95 -6.05 4.43
N PHE A 9 -11.47 -5.32 5.45
CA PHE A 9 -10.33 -4.40 5.34
C PHE A 9 -9.02 -5.17 5.24
N ARG A 10 -8.10 -4.67 4.39
CA ARG A 10 -6.77 -5.26 4.19
C ARG A 10 -5.69 -4.17 4.07
N GLN A 11 -5.29 -3.78 2.83
CA GLN A 11 -4.39 -2.65 2.54
C GLN A 11 -5.20 -1.42 2.08
N ASP A 12 -6.29 -1.17 2.74
CA ASP A 12 -7.25 -0.10 2.46
C ASP A 12 -7.83 0.48 3.76
N LEU A 13 -6.92 0.76 4.73
CA LEU A 13 -7.26 1.12 6.11
C LEU A 13 -7.78 2.56 6.20
N ARG A 14 -8.90 2.83 5.49
CA ARG A 14 -9.58 4.12 5.41
C ARG A 14 -11.07 3.97 5.17
N LEU A 15 -11.83 5.03 5.47
CA LEU A 15 -13.23 5.15 5.10
C LEU A 15 -13.43 6.02 3.85
N GLU A 16 -12.61 7.07 3.68
CA GLU A 16 -12.69 7.96 2.54
C GLU A 16 -12.22 7.27 1.26
N ASP A 17 -12.98 7.43 0.18
CA ASP A 17 -12.65 6.85 -1.12
C ASP A 17 -12.36 5.34 -1.07
N ASN A 18 -13.21 4.59 -0.36
CA ASN A 18 -13.12 3.14 -0.23
C ASN A 18 -14.25 2.46 -1.03
N PRO A 19 -13.97 1.95 -2.23
CA PRO A 19 -15.00 1.33 -3.09
C PRO A 19 -15.73 0.17 -2.42
N ALA A 20 -15.01 -0.70 -1.69
CA ALA A 20 -15.62 -1.84 -1.01
C ALA A 20 -16.62 -1.40 0.08
N LEU A 21 -16.30 -0.33 0.82
CA LEU A 21 -17.20 0.24 1.81
C LEU A 21 -18.47 0.79 1.16
N ILE A 22 -18.34 1.50 0.04
CA ILE A 22 -19.47 2.12 -0.66
C ILE A 22 -20.40 1.05 -1.22
N GLU A 23 -19.88 0.06 -1.93
CA GLU A 23 -20.66 -1.07 -2.45
C GLU A 23 -21.34 -1.88 -1.33
N ALA A 24 -20.64 -2.08 -0.20
CA ALA A 24 -21.23 -2.72 0.98
C ALA A 24 -22.39 -1.90 1.53
N ASN A 25 -22.24 -0.58 1.65
CA ASN A 25 -23.30 0.31 2.11
C ASN A 25 -24.51 0.37 1.16
N ASP A 26 -24.25 0.40 -0.15
CA ASP A 26 -25.27 0.45 -1.18
C ASP A 26 -26.08 -0.86 -1.28
N SER A 27 -25.56 -1.96 -0.74
CA SER A 27 -26.33 -3.21 -0.58
C SER A 27 -27.55 -3.07 0.34
N GLY A 28 -27.58 -2.08 1.22
CA GLY A 28 -28.62 -1.87 2.22
C GLY A 28 -28.59 -2.87 3.37
N LEU A 29 -27.59 -3.75 3.42
CA LEU A 29 -27.43 -4.74 4.50
C LEU A 29 -26.69 -4.15 5.70
N ASN A 30 -26.81 -4.78 6.85
CA ASN A 30 -25.96 -4.50 8.01
C ASN A 30 -24.52 -4.94 7.68
N ILE A 31 -23.54 -4.08 7.94
CA ILE A 31 -22.14 -4.32 7.58
C ILE A 31 -21.35 -4.80 8.80
N LEU A 32 -20.74 -5.98 8.69
CA LEU A 32 -19.77 -6.46 9.67
C LEU A 32 -18.35 -6.10 9.15
N PRO A 33 -17.67 -5.08 9.72
CA PRO A 33 -16.32 -4.73 9.34
C PRO A 33 -15.34 -5.71 10.02
N ILE A 34 -14.48 -6.33 9.23
CA ILE A 34 -13.47 -7.27 9.74
C ILE A 34 -12.06 -6.91 9.26
N TYR A 35 -11.08 -7.28 10.05
CA TYR A 35 -9.66 -7.31 9.68
C TYR A 35 -9.07 -8.67 10.07
N ILE A 36 -8.44 -9.36 9.13
CA ILE A 36 -7.78 -10.65 9.36
C ILE A 36 -6.27 -10.46 9.19
N LEU A 37 -5.50 -10.75 10.24
CA LEU A 37 -4.04 -10.85 10.15
C LEU A 37 -3.69 -12.25 9.61
N ASP A 38 -3.47 -12.34 8.31
CA ASP A 38 -3.14 -13.60 7.65
C ASP A 38 -1.63 -13.78 7.50
N ASP A 39 -1.02 -14.32 8.53
CA ASP A 39 0.38 -14.75 8.53
C ASP A 39 0.55 -16.20 8.05
N VAL A 40 -0.54 -16.90 7.74
CA VAL A 40 -0.52 -18.29 7.27
C VAL A 40 -0.26 -18.32 5.75
N ASN A 41 -1.14 -17.67 4.98
CA ASN A 41 -1.04 -17.66 3.52
C ASN A 41 0.11 -16.77 3.00
N SER A 42 0.56 -15.79 3.79
CA SER A 42 1.72 -14.97 3.45
C SER A 42 3.06 -15.69 3.56
N ASP A 43 3.15 -16.78 4.31
CA ASP A 43 4.35 -17.62 4.51
C ASP A 43 5.62 -16.78 4.75
N LYS A 44 6.60 -16.84 3.85
CA LYS A 44 7.85 -16.07 3.92
C LYS A 44 7.68 -14.57 3.68
N TRP A 45 6.53 -14.12 3.19
CA TRP A 45 6.22 -12.73 2.90
C TRP A 45 5.48 -12.02 4.05
N LYS A 46 5.54 -12.57 5.26
CA LYS A 46 5.00 -11.92 6.47
C LYS A 46 5.56 -10.52 6.63
N ILE A 47 4.68 -9.59 7.02
CA ILE A 47 5.09 -8.21 7.23
C ILE A 47 6.13 -8.09 8.34
N GLY A 48 7.15 -7.24 8.12
CA GLY A 48 8.23 -7.01 9.08
C GLY A 48 7.79 -6.17 10.29
N SER A 49 8.63 -6.14 11.31
CA SER A 49 8.31 -5.51 12.61
C SER A 49 7.95 -4.02 12.51
N ALA A 50 8.60 -3.25 11.65
CA ALA A 50 8.26 -1.82 11.47
C ALA A 50 6.88 -1.64 10.85
N SER A 51 6.53 -2.45 9.83
CA SER A 51 5.20 -2.46 9.22
C SER A 51 4.13 -2.96 10.18
N ARG A 52 4.45 -3.90 11.11
CA ARG A 52 3.53 -4.35 12.16
C ARG A 52 3.23 -3.24 13.17
N TRP A 53 4.24 -2.47 13.58
CA TRP A 53 4.02 -1.28 14.41
C TRP A 53 3.08 -0.29 13.70
N TRP A 54 3.36 0.03 12.43
CA TRP A 54 2.50 0.92 11.65
C TRP A 54 1.07 0.40 11.55
N LEU A 55 0.93 -0.88 11.22
CA LEU A 55 -0.38 -1.55 11.12
C LEU A 55 -1.16 -1.48 12.43
N ASN A 56 -0.50 -1.70 13.58
CA ASN A 56 -1.16 -1.57 14.89
C ASN A 56 -1.76 -0.18 15.10
N GLU A 57 -0.97 0.86 14.84
CA GLU A 57 -1.43 2.24 15.01
C GLU A 57 -2.52 2.61 13.99
N SER A 58 -2.41 2.12 12.76
CA SER A 58 -3.40 2.31 11.71
C SER A 58 -4.73 1.63 12.06
N LEU A 59 -4.70 0.37 12.49
CA LEU A 59 -5.90 -0.37 12.91
C LEU A 59 -6.58 0.25 14.12
N LYS A 60 -5.82 0.76 15.08
CA LYS A 60 -6.35 1.50 16.22
C LYS A 60 -7.15 2.74 15.78
N LYS A 61 -6.62 3.49 14.80
CA LYS A 61 -7.29 4.68 14.25
C LYS A 61 -8.52 4.30 13.43
N LEU A 62 -8.41 3.29 12.57
CA LEU A 62 -9.54 2.78 11.79
C LEU A 62 -10.66 2.28 12.70
N ASN A 63 -10.34 1.50 13.73
CA ASN A 63 -11.34 1.01 14.69
C ASN A 63 -12.09 2.16 15.40
N ALA A 64 -11.35 3.21 15.80
CA ALA A 64 -11.98 4.41 16.37
C ALA A 64 -12.93 5.09 15.37
N SER A 65 -12.56 5.19 14.08
CA SER A 65 -13.42 5.74 13.03
C SER A 65 -14.66 4.86 12.75
N LEU A 66 -14.59 3.57 13.04
CA LEU A 66 -15.69 2.62 12.97
C LEU A 66 -16.49 2.52 14.28
N ASN A 67 -16.34 3.47 15.19
CA ASN A 67 -16.98 3.46 16.53
C ASN A 67 -16.65 2.19 17.34
N ASN A 68 -15.43 1.69 17.22
CA ASN A 68 -14.90 0.48 17.85
C ASN A 68 -15.69 -0.81 17.47
N LYS A 69 -16.08 -0.89 16.21
CA LYS A 69 -16.84 -2.04 15.69
C LYS A 69 -16.02 -2.94 14.76
N LEU A 70 -14.73 -2.69 14.59
CA LEU A 70 -13.85 -3.53 13.75
C LEU A 70 -13.61 -4.87 14.46
N CYS A 71 -14.03 -5.96 13.84
CA CYS A 71 -13.77 -7.32 14.32
C CYS A 71 -12.35 -7.75 13.88
N PHE A 72 -11.49 -8.00 14.86
CA PHE A 72 -10.12 -8.49 14.60
C PHE A 72 -10.07 -10.00 14.63
N MET A 73 -9.35 -10.57 13.65
CA MET A 73 -9.12 -12.01 13.54
C MET A 73 -7.67 -12.29 13.18
N ASN A 74 -7.19 -13.48 13.50
CA ASN A 74 -5.82 -13.92 13.21
C ASN A 74 -5.82 -15.36 12.70
N GLY A 75 -5.10 -15.61 11.61
CA GLY A 75 -4.92 -16.92 11.03
C GLY A 75 -5.28 -16.98 9.55
N ASP A 76 -5.52 -18.18 9.05
CA ASP A 76 -5.95 -18.42 7.67
C ASP A 76 -7.26 -17.70 7.36
N SER A 77 -7.26 -16.89 6.29
CA SER A 77 -8.40 -16.04 5.94
C SER A 77 -9.67 -16.83 5.66
N LYS A 78 -9.58 -17.99 5.03
CA LYS A 78 -10.74 -18.86 4.73
C LYS A 78 -11.35 -19.41 6.02
N VAL A 79 -10.50 -19.89 6.95
CA VAL A 79 -10.93 -20.39 8.25
C VAL A 79 -11.59 -19.28 9.08
N CYS A 80 -11.04 -18.09 9.06
CA CYS A 80 -11.62 -16.93 9.74
C CYS A 80 -12.99 -16.56 9.17
N LEU A 81 -13.13 -16.50 7.85
CA LEU A 81 -14.41 -16.22 7.19
C LEU A 81 -15.43 -17.30 7.48
N ASP A 82 -15.02 -18.57 7.53
CA ASP A 82 -15.93 -19.69 7.83
C ASP A 82 -16.56 -19.57 9.21
N LYS A 83 -15.79 -19.17 10.23
CA LYS A 83 -16.33 -18.90 11.58
C LYS A 83 -17.43 -17.81 11.59
N ILE A 84 -17.22 -16.75 10.81
CA ILE A 84 -18.22 -15.67 10.70
C ILE A 84 -19.46 -16.17 9.96
N ILE A 85 -19.30 -16.94 8.89
CA ILE A 85 -20.40 -17.52 8.11
C ILE A 85 -21.23 -18.49 8.95
N ASP A 86 -20.60 -19.26 9.82
CA ASP A 86 -21.32 -20.17 10.73
C ASP A 86 -22.12 -19.40 11.82
N THR A 87 -21.68 -18.19 12.16
CA THR A 87 -22.29 -17.36 13.19
C THR A 87 -23.43 -16.48 12.66
N PHE A 88 -23.30 -15.98 11.44
CA PHE A 88 -24.18 -14.99 10.83
C PHE A 88 -24.75 -15.44 9.48
N ASN A 89 -25.91 -14.92 9.10
CA ASN A 89 -26.48 -15.12 7.77
C ASN A 89 -25.83 -14.18 6.73
N ILE A 90 -24.62 -14.52 6.30
CA ILE A 90 -23.84 -13.71 5.37
C ILE A 90 -24.38 -13.87 3.94
N LYS A 91 -24.66 -12.75 3.26
CA LYS A 91 -25.13 -12.69 1.87
C LYS A 91 -24.03 -12.32 0.87
N SER A 92 -23.09 -11.49 1.33
CA SER A 92 -22.00 -11.00 0.48
C SER A 92 -20.76 -10.61 1.30
N VAL A 93 -19.62 -10.64 0.63
CA VAL A 93 -18.32 -10.18 1.16
C VAL A 93 -17.75 -9.15 0.20
N TYR A 94 -17.42 -7.97 0.71
CA TYR A 94 -16.84 -6.86 -0.06
C TYR A 94 -15.41 -6.61 0.40
N PHE A 95 -14.49 -6.50 -0.55
CA PHE A 95 -13.10 -6.18 -0.27
C PHE A 95 -12.42 -5.48 -1.45
N ASN A 96 -11.38 -4.71 -1.18
CA ASN A 96 -10.55 -4.13 -2.22
C ASN A 96 -9.43 -5.10 -2.61
N LYS A 97 -9.11 -5.19 -3.91
CA LYS A 97 -8.03 -6.03 -4.45
C LYS A 97 -6.68 -5.73 -3.79
N CYS A 98 -5.92 -6.76 -3.55
CA CYS A 98 -4.49 -6.71 -3.30
C CYS A 98 -3.77 -7.36 -4.49
N TYR A 99 -2.55 -6.92 -4.79
CA TYR A 99 -1.88 -7.29 -6.03
C TYR A 99 -0.60 -8.11 -5.82
N GLU A 100 -0.31 -8.53 -4.59
CA GLU A 100 0.74 -9.49 -4.30
C GLU A 100 0.31 -10.88 -4.78
N PRO A 101 1.20 -11.69 -5.41
CA PRO A 101 0.84 -12.97 -6.03
C PRO A 101 0.09 -13.92 -5.10
N TRP A 102 0.53 -14.05 -3.85
CA TRP A 102 -0.13 -14.92 -2.87
C TRP A 102 -1.53 -14.41 -2.48
N ARG A 103 -1.75 -13.07 -2.47
CA ARG A 103 -3.06 -12.48 -2.20
C ARG A 103 -4.03 -12.67 -3.35
N ILE A 104 -3.55 -12.53 -4.59
CA ILE A 104 -4.37 -12.79 -5.79
C ILE A 104 -4.87 -14.23 -5.76
N GLN A 105 -3.97 -15.18 -5.52
CA GLN A 105 -4.34 -16.61 -5.42
C GLN A 105 -5.33 -16.84 -4.28
N ASN A 106 -5.08 -16.30 -3.09
CA ASN A 106 -5.97 -16.46 -1.93
C ASN A 106 -7.35 -15.83 -2.18
N ASP A 107 -7.40 -14.66 -2.84
CA ASP A 107 -8.66 -13.99 -3.19
C ASP A 107 -9.50 -14.81 -4.17
N GLU A 108 -8.85 -15.48 -5.13
CA GLU A 108 -9.52 -16.38 -6.08
C GLU A 108 -10.07 -17.63 -5.37
N GLU A 109 -9.27 -18.27 -4.53
CA GLU A 109 -9.68 -19.43 -3.74
C GLU A 109 -10.86 -19.10 -2.79
N ILE A 110 -10.79 -17.97 -2.09
CA ILE A 110 -11.86 -17.49 -1.19
C ILE A 110 -13.12 -17.16 -1.99
N SER A 111 -13.00 -16.49 -3.14
CA SER A 111 -14.15 -16.12 -3.96
C SER A 111 -14.90 -17.35 -4.47
N ASN A 112 -14.17 -18.37 -4.92
CA ASN A 112 -14.76 -19.65 -5.33
C ASN A 112 -15.44 -20.38 -4.15
N TYR A 113 -14.76 -20.42 -2.99
CA TYR A 113 -15.32 -21.03 -1.78
C TYR A 113 -16.62 -20.34 -1.32
N LEU A 114 -16.67 -19.00 -1.34
CA LEU A 114 -17.88 -18.24 -1.00
C LEU A 114 -19.01 -18.50 -2.00
N LEU A 115 -18.69 -18.58 -3.27
CA LEU A 115 -19.67 -18.91 -4.33
C LEU A 115 -20.30 -20.28 -4.12
N ASP A 116 -19.51 -21.29 -3.78
CA ASP A 116 -20.00 -22.66 -3.47
C ASP A 116 -20.97 -22.65 -2.26
N LYS A 117 -20.82 -21.71 -1.32
CA LYS A 117 -21.75 -21.50 -0.21
C LYS A 117 -22.96 -20.59 -0.56
N GLY A 118 -23.07 -20.12 -1.82
CA GLY A 118 -24.12 -19.21 -2.26
C GLY A 118 -23.91 -17.76 -1.78
N ILE A 119 -22.71 -17.38 -1.36
CA ILE A 119 -22.34 -16.05 -0.88
C ILE A 119 -21.61 -15.31 -2.03
N LYS A 120 -22.00 -14.09 -2.31
CA LYS A 120 -21.37 -13.28 -3.36
C LYS A 120 -20.11 -12.60 -2.84
N ALA A 121 -19.00 -12.73 -3.56
CA ALA A 121 -17.76 -11.99 -3.31
C ALA A 121 -17.63 -10.82 -4.30
N TYR A 122 -17.37 -9.62 -3.79
CA TYR A 122 -17.15 -8.42 -4.58
C TYR A 122 -15.74 -7.90 -4.34
N SER A 123 -14.92 -7.99 -5.39
CA SER A 123 -13.51 -7.56 -5.39
C SER A 123 -13.37 -6.28 -6.21
N LEU A 124 -12.97 -5.16 -5.55
CA LEU A 124 -12.98 -3.83 -6.16
C LEU A 124 -11.57 -3.21 -6.19
N ASN A 125 -11.34 -2.27 -7.11
CA ASN A 125 -10.07 -1.54 -7.12
C ASN A 125 -10.12 -0.34 -6.17
N GLY A 126 -9.52 -0.49 -5.00
CA GLY A 126 -9.30 0.58 -4.03
C GLY A 126 -7.84 1.04 -3.90
N SER A 127 -6.92 0.46 -4.69
CA SER A 127 -5.48 0.57 -4.45
C SER A 127 -4.66 1.09 -5.63
N LEU A 128 -5.17 1.01 -6.87
CA LEU A 128 -4.45 1.44 -8.07
C LEU A 128 -5.19 2.54 -8.81
N LEU A 129 -4.44 3.40 -9.49
CA LEU A 129 -4.96 4.39 -10.45
C LEU A 129 -5.40 3.71 -11.74
N PHE A 130 -4.65 2.71 -12.19
CA PHE A 130 -4.86 1.98 -13.43
C PHE A 130 -4.83 0.48 -13.16
N GLU A 131 -5.91 -0.22 -13.52
CA GLU A 131 -5.91 -1.68 -13.47
C GLU A 131 -4.82 -2.24 -14.40
N PRO A 132 -4.07 -3.28 -14.01
CA PRO A 132 -2.97 -3.80 -14.80
C PRO A 132 -3.37 -4.15 -16.24
N GLU A 133 -4.56 -4.70 -16.43
CA GLU A 133 -5.09 -5.12 -17.73
C GLU A 133 -5.45 -3.92 -18.64
N SER A 134 -5.69 -2.72 -18.08
CA SER A 134 -5.97 -1.52 -18.86
C SER A 134 -4.69 -0.87 -19.41
N ALA A 135 -3.54 -1.09 -18.77
CA ALA A 135 -2.27 -0.47 -19.12
C ALA A 135 -1.37 -1.41 -19.95
N MET A 136 -1.94 -2.07 -20.95
CA MET A 136 -1.24 -3.01 -21.83
C MET A 136 -0.76 -2.34 -23.11
N LYS A 137 0.16 -2.99 -23.84
CA LYS A 137 0.51 -2.62 -25.20
C LYS A 137 -0.59 -3.05 -26.18
N ASP A 138 -0.54 -2.48 -27.39
CA ASP A 138 -1.50 -2.77 -28.47
C ASP A 138 -1.48 -4.26 -28.88
N ASP A 139 -0.38 -4.97 -28.65
CA ASP A 139 -0.22 -6.41 -28.91
C ASP A 139 -0.69 -7.30 -27.74
N GLY A 140 -1.28 -6.71 -26.69
CA GLY A 140 -1.74 -7.43 -25.50
C GLY A 140 -0.62 -7.89 -24.56
N THR A 141 0.62 -7.43 -24.74
CA THR A 141 1.72 -7.75 -23.83
C THR A 141 1.99 -6.64 -22.81
N PRO A 142 2.47 -6.95 -21.60
CA PRO A 142 2.75 -5.94 -20.59
C PRO A 142 4.02 -5.13 -20.93
N TYR A 143 4.06 -3.91 -20.44
CA TYR A 143 5.26 -3.08 -20.51
C TYR A 143 6.33 -3.58 -19.52
N LYS A 144 7.59 -3.50 -19.92
CA LYS A 144 8.78 -3.81 -19.10
C LYS A 144 9.69 -2.60 -18.85
N VAL A 145 9.25 -1.41 -19.29
CA VAL A 145 9.99 -0.15 -19.17
C VAL A 145 9.03 0.95 -18.75
N PHE A 146 9.42 1.74 -17.75
CA PHE A 146 8.53 2.73 -17.11
C PHE A 146 7.98 3.79 -18.07
N THR A 147 8.83 4.46 -18.84
CA THR A 147 8.38 5.61 -19.66
C THR A 147 7.27 5.23 -20.67
N PRO A 148 7.41 4.15 -21.47
CA PRO A 148 6.32 3.69 -22.32
C PRO A 148 5.08 3.24 -21.52
N PHE A 149 5.25 2.55 -20.39
CA PHE A 149 4.15 2.17 -19.51
C PHE A 149 3.34 3.40 -19.07
N TYR A 150 4.03 4.37 -18.47
CA TYR A 150 3.34 5.53 -17.90
C TYR A 150 2.75 6.44 -18.98
N ARG A 151 3.56 6.85 -19.97
CA ARG A 151 3.12 7.83 -20.98
C ARG A 151 2.12 7.26 -21.99
N LYS A 152 2.32 6.02 -22.46
CA LYS A 152 1.44 5.39 -23.45
C LYS A 152 0.39 4.50 -22.78
N GLY A 153 0.79 3.55 -21.95
CA GLY A 153 -0.10 2.63 -21.28
C GLY A 153 -1.09 3.34 -20.37
N CYS A 154 -0.60 4.09 -19.38
CA CYS A 154 -1.47 4.74 -18.40
C CYS A 154 -2.17 5.99 -18.94
N LEU A 155 -1.41 6.97 -19.45
CA LEU A 155 -1.97 8.30 -19.76
C LEU A 155 -2.69 8.41 -21.11
N GLN A 156 -2.42 7.52 -22.06
CA GLN A 156 -3.04 7.57 -23.39
C GLN A 156 -4.06 6.45 -23.61
N ASN A 157 -3.74 5.22 -23.23
CA ASN A 157 -4.53 4.05 -23.56
C ASN A 157 -5.50 3.62 -22.45
N SER A 158 -5.17 3.88 -21.18
CA SER A 158 -6.05 3.57 -20.06
C SER A 158 -7.12 4.65 -19.85
N PRO A 159 -8.29 4.32 -19.28
CA PRO A 159 -9.23 5.32 -18.76
C PRO A 159 -8.54 6.24 -17.74
N GLU A 160 -9.03 7.48 -17.62
CA GLU A 160 -8.56 8.37 -16.55
C GLU A 160 -8.77 7.71 -15.17
N PRO A 161 -7.89 8.00 -14.19
CA PRO A 161 -8.10 7.56 -12.82
C PRO A 161 -9.49 7.93 -12.32
N ARG A 162 -10.12 7.01 -11.59
CA ARG A 162 -11.45 7.23 -11.03
C ARG A 162 -11.47 8.46 -10.11
N ILE A 163 -12.48 9.30 -10.23
CA ILE A 163 -12.70 10.40 -9.28
C ILE A 163 -12.88 9.81 -7.87
N PRO A 164 -12.28 10.44 -6.83
CA PRO A 164 -12.48 10.02 -5.45
C PRO A 164 -13.96 9.95 -5.06
N LEU A 165 -14.34 8.88 -4.38
CA LEU A 165 -15.70 8.64 -3.95
C LEU A 165 -15.97 9.31 -2.59
N GLU A 166 -17.17 9.82 -2.39
CA GLU A 166 -17.60 10.37 -1.10
C GLU A 166 -17.90 9.25 -0.12
N THR A 167 -17.50 9.43 1.12
CA THR A 167 -17.84 8.51 2.21
C THR A 167 -19.33 8.58 2.51
N PRO A 168 -20.06 7.45 2.58
CA PRO A 168 -21.48 7.46 2.97
C PRO A 168 -21.67 8.06 4.36
N LYS A 169 -22.75 8.85 4.54
CA LYS A 169 -23.01 9.56 5.79
C LYS A 169 -23.59 8.66 6.89
N ASN A 170 -24.38 7.65 6.50
CA ASN A 170 -25.08 6.76 7.42
C ASN A 170 -24.70 5.33 7.09
N ILE A 171 -23.79 4.76 7.87
CA ILE A 171 -23.34 3.39 7.69
C ILE A 171 -23.76 2.59 8.92
N ASN A 172 -24.47 1.49 8.69
CA ASN A 172 -24.91 0.63 9.76
C ASN A 172 -23.91 -0.51 10.01
N PHE A 173 -22.89 -0.23 10.83
CA PHE A 173 -21.92 -1.23 11.23
C PHE A 173 -22.46 -2.09 12.38
N LEU A 174 -22.35 -3.43 12.23
CA LEU A 174 -22.54 -4.38 13.32
C LEU A 174 -21.31 -4.43 14.21
N GLN A 175 -21.55 -4.77 15.48
CA GLN A 175 -20.49 -5.06 16.42
C GLN A 175 -20.38 -6.57 16.61
N HIS A 176 -19.19 -7.08 16.45
CA HIS A 176 -18.80 -8.44 16.80
C HIS A 176 -17.33 -8.44 17.19
N GLU A 177 -16.97 -9.20 18.21
CA GLU A 177 -15.61 -9.25 18.74
C GLU A 177 -15.15 -10.70 18.79
N GLU A 178 -14.06 -11.01 18.08
CA GLU A 178 -13.36 -12.29 18.14
C GLU A 178 -12.06 -12.15 18.94
N LEU A 179 -11.28 -11.12 18.63
CA LEU A 179 -10.03 -10.79 19.29
C LEU A 179 -9.97 -9.29 19.58
N SER A 180 -9.24 -8.92 20.63
CA SER A 180 -8.79 -7.54 20.82
C SER A 180 -7.63 -7.22 19.86
N LEU A 181 -7.34 -5.94 19.65
CA LEU A 181 -6.20 -5.51 18.83
C LEU A 181 -4.86 -6.01 19.39
N GLU A 182 -4.73 -6.03 20.72
CA GLU A 182 -3.54 -6.48 21.45
C GLU A 182 -3.25 -7.96 21.20
N GLU A 183 -4.26 -8.80 21.05
CA GLU A 183 -4.13 -10.23 20.77
C GLU A 183 -3.60 -10.52 19.37
N LEU A 184 -3.61 -9.57 18.44
CA LEU A 184 -2.90 -9.69 17.16
C LEU A 184 -1.37 -9.68 17.31
N ASN A 185 -0.84 -9.31 18.47
CA ASN A 185 0.60 -9.29 18.79
C ASN A 185 1.45 -8.57 17.73
N LEU A 186 0.97 -7.41 17.25
CA LEU A 186 1.63 -6.63 16.20
C LEU A 186 2.83 -5.84 16.71
N ILE A 187 2.83 -5.46 18.00
CA ILE A 187 3.89 -4.63 18.58
C ILE A 187 5.14 -5.46 18.84
N PRO A 188 6.32 -5.03 18.34
CA PRO A 188 7.58 -5.74 18.60
C PRO A 188 7.98 -5.78 20.06
N ASN A 189 8.60 -6.87 20.50
CA ASN A 189 9.10 -7.02 21.88
C ASN A 189 10.33 -6.14 22.21
N LYS A 190 10.93 -5.44 21.21
CA LYS A 190 12.09 -4.57 21.36
C LYS A 190 11.70 -3.11 21.17
N ASP A 191 12.29 -2.23 21.93
CA ASP A 191 11.91 -0.81 22.06
C ASP A 191 12.42 0.14 20.95
N TRP A 192 12.97 -0.38 19.87
CA TRP A 192 13.58 0.42 18.80
C TRP A 192 12.59 1.35 18.07
N TYR A 193 11.31 1.08 18.13
CA TYR A 193 10.23 1.86 17.48
C TYR A 193 9.68 3.00 18.37
N LYS A 194 10.06 3.09 19.63
CA LYS A 194 9.44 4.02 20.61
C LYS A 194 9.48 5.49 20.23
N ASP A 195 10.38 5.88 19.35
CA ASP A 195 10.47 7.25 18.86
C ASP A 195 9.72 7.48 17.52
N PHE A 196 9.11 6.46 16.94
CA PHE A 196 8.47 6.58 15.62
C PHE A 196 7.24 7.49 15.63
N ASP A 197 6.52 7.55 16.73
CA ASP A 197 5.39 8.47 16.95
C ASP A 197 5.76 9.95 16.85
N LYS A 198 7.04 10.31 17.09
CA LYS A 198 7.56 11.67 16.91
C LYS A 198 7.69 12.08 15.43
N TYR A 199 7.76 11.11 14.53
CA TYR A 199 8.01 11.33 13.09
C TYR A 199 6.81 10.96 12.23
N TRP A 200 5.95 10.06 12.71
CA TRP A 200 4.87 9.46 11.98
C TRP A 200 3.55 9.51 12.73
N SER A 201 2.48 9.74 11.98
CA SER A 201 1.10 9.71 12.46
C SER A 201 0.30 8.75 11.57
N PRO A 202 0.36 7.41 11.81
CA PRO A 202 -0.41 6.44 11.05
C PRO A 202 -1.91 6.73 11.10
N GLY A 203 -2.63 6.25 10.07
CA GLY A 203 -4.07 6.43 9.92
C GLY A 203 -4.46 7.53 8.94
N GLU A 204 -5.72 7.52 8.55
CA GLU A 204 -6.30 8.38 7.51
C GLU A 204 -6.08 9.89 7.77
N HIS A 205 -6.22 10.31 9.02
CA HIS A 205 -5.97 11.71 9.41
C HIS A 205 -4.50 12.12 9.18
N GLY A 206 -3.55 11.27 9.62
CA GLY A 206 -2.12 11.54 9.41
C GLY A 206 -1.72 11.56 7.93
N ALA A 207 -2.33 10.69 7.11
CA ALA A 207 -2.16 10.69 5.67
C ALA A 207 -2.64 12.02 5.05
N ARG A 208 -3.80 12.51 5.49
CA ARG A 208 -4.37 13.79 5.07
C ARG A 208 -3.47 14.97 5.45
N GLU A 209 -2.99 15.00 6.68
CA GLU A 209 -2.06 16.04 7.14
C GLU A 209 -0.77 16.06 6.30
N LYS A 210 -0.21 14.87 5.97
CA LYS A 210 0.98 14.78 5.12
C LYS A 210 0.73 15.26 3.70
N LEU A 211 -0.43 14.93 3.11
CA LEU A 211 -0.80 15.42 1.79
C LEU A 211 -0.94 16.96 1.80
N ASN A 212 -1.70 17.51 2.75
CA ASN A 212 -1.89 18.96 2.87
C ASN A 212 -0.54 19.69 3.03
N GLN A 213 0.33 19.20 3.91
CA GLN A 213 1.66 19.77 4.12
C GLN A 213 2.50 19.74 2.84
N PHE A 214 2.41 18.65 2.07
CA PHE A 214 3.09 18.53 0.79
C PHE A 214 2.53 19.51 -0.25
N LEU A 215 1.21 19.64 -0.35
CA LEU A 215 0.54 20.57 -1.28
C LEU A 215 0.78 22.05 -0.95
N GLU A 216 0.99 22.39 0.30
CA GLU A 216 1.29 23.77 0.72
C GLU A 216 2.76 24.15 0.48
N ILE A 217 3.69 23.25 0.77
CA ILE A 217 5.13 23.54 0.82
C ILE A 217 5.92 22.73 -0.21
N GLY A 218 5.79 21.42 -0.17
CA GLY A 218 6.69 20.50 -0.87
C GLY A 218 6.59 20.56 -2.38
N ILE A 219 5.39 20.74 -2.91
CA ILE A 219 5.09 20.72 -4.35
C ILE A 219 5.73 21.87 -5.10
N ASN A 220 5.95 23.02 -4.44
CA ASN A 220 6.42 24.25 -5.08
C ASN A 220 7.78 24.11 -5.79
N ASP A 221 8.67 23.28 -5.25
CA ASP A 221 10.02 23.00 -5.80
C ASP A 221 10.28 21.48 -5.85
N TYR A 222 9.22 20.69 -6.07
CA TYR A 222 9.31 19.24 -5.93
C TYR A 222 10.36 18.63 -6.85
N LYS A 223 10.36 19.00 -8.13
CA LYS A 223 11.21 18.37 -9.15
C LYS A 223 12.70 18.45 -8.81
N ASP A 224 13.14 19.59 -8.31
CA ASP A 224 14.54 19.82 -7.98
C ASP A 224 14.82 19.59 -6.50
N GLY A 225 13.91 20.04 -5.62
CA GLY A 225 14.01 19.95 -4.17
C GLY A 225 14.03 18.53 -3.63
N ARG A 226 13.34 17.58 -4.29
CA ARG A 226 13.34 16.16 -3.92
C ARG A 226 14.72 15.49 -3.92
N ASN A 227 15.69 16.07 -4.62
CA ASN A 227 17.05 15.53 -4.68
C ASN A 227 17.91 15.93 -3.46
N PHE A 228 17.40 16.82 -2.61
CA PHE A 228 18.12 17.32 -1.44
C PHE A 228 17.51 16.80 -0.15
N PRO A 229 18.14 15.84 0.56
CA PRO A 229 17.62 15.28 1.81
C PRO A 229 17.34 16.32 2.90
N SER A 230 18.05 17.47 2.87
CA SER A 230 17.86 18.58 3.80
C SER A 230 16.61 19.42 3.56
N LYS A 231 15.98 19.30 2.37
CA LYS A 231 14.76 20.05 2.02
C LYS A 231 13.49 19.27 2.38
N LYS A 232 12.40 19.98 2.67
CA LYS A 232 11.08 19.41 2.96
C LYS A 232 10.20 19.34 1.71
N ASN A 233 10.76 18.86 0.59
CA ASN A 233 10.06 18.80 -0.69
C ASN A 233 9.48 17.41 -1.01
N VAL A 234 9.55 16.44 -0.11
CA VAL A 234 9.00 15.09 -0.30
C VAL A 234 7.72 14.90 0.50
N SER A 235 6.75 14.19 -0.06
CA SER A 235 5.42 14.01 0.56
C SER A 235 5.42 13.09 1.78
N ARG A 236 6.34 12.13 1.84
CA ARG A 236 6.36 11.05 2.84
C ARG A 236 5.07 10.24 2.91
N LEU A 237 4.32 10.14 1.80
CA LEU A 237 3.06 9.42 1.73
C LEU A 237 3.21 7.91 1.48
N SER A 238 4.43 7.42 1.20
CA SER A 238 4.63 6.02 0.83
C SER A 238 4.07 5.01 1.84
N PRO A 239 4.27 5.13 3.17
CA PRO A 239 3.68 4.19 4.11
C PRO A 239 2.15 4.32 4.19
N HIS A 240 1.60 5.52 4.09
CA HIS A 240 0.16 5.74 4.05
C HIS A 240 -0.51 5.11 2.82
N LEU A 241 0.13 5.22 1.64
CA LEU A 241 -0.31 4.56 0.41
C LEU A 241 -0.15 3.04 0.49
N HIS A 242 0.90 2.54 1.16
CA HIS A 242 1.13 1.11 1.36
C HIS A 242 0.04 0.46 2.22
N HIS A 243 -0.32 1.10 3.33
CA HIS A 243 -1.39 0.63 4.21
C HIS A 243 -2.79 1.05 3.76
N GLY A 244 -2.88 1.82 2.69
CA GLY A 244 -4.14 2.27 2.11
C GLY A 244 -4.91 3.26 2.99
N GLU A 245 -4.21 4.03 3.82
CA GLU A 245 -4.76 5.10 4.66
C GLU A 245 -5.18 6.34 3.85
N ILE A 246 -4.74 6.42 2.62
CA ILE A 246 -5.17 7.37 1.59
C ILE A 246 -5.18 6.68 0.24
N SER A 247 -6.16 6.99 -0.60
CA SER A 247 -6.22 6.42 -1.93
C SER A 247 -5.25 7.12 -2.89
N PRO A 248 -4.67 6.41 -3.87
CA PRO A 248 -3.89 7.05 -4.91
C PRO A 248 -4.73 8.01 -5.78
N ASN A 249 -6.04 7.74 -5.94
CA ASN A 249 -6.96 8.62 -6.66
C ASN A 249 -7.08 9.99 -5.98
N LYS A 250 -7.23 10.00 -4.65
CA LYS A 250 -7.29 11.25 -3.87
C LYS A 250 -6.01 12.07 -4.05
N VAL A 251 -4.86 11.42 -3.90
CA VAL A 251 -3.55 12.08 -4.09
C VAL A 251 -3.40 12.60 -5.51
N TRP A 252 -3.82 11.81 -6.51
CA TRP A 252 -3.77 12.18 -7.92
C TRP A 252 -4.52 13.48 -8.21
N TYR A 253 -5.79 13.53 -7.82
CA TYR A 253 -6.65 14.67 -8.11
C TYR A 253 -6.27 15.94 -7.34
N GLU A 254 -5.93 15.83 -6.05
CA GLU A 254 -5.52 16.99 -5.26
C GLU A 254 -4.18 17.59 -5.74
N VAL A 255 -3.23 16.73 -6.16
CA VAL A 255 -1.97 17.20 -6.75
C VAL A 255 -2.22 17.88 -8.11
N LYS A 256 -3.10 17.31 -8.95
CA LYS A 256 -3.45 17.88 -10.26
C LYS A 256 -4.09 19.26 -10.09
N GLU A 257 -5.10 19.36 -9.24
CA GLU A 257 -5.79 20.64 -8.92
C GLU A 257 -4.82 21.68 -8.39
N LYS A 258 -3.95 21.30 -7.44
CA LYS A 258 -2.96 22.22 -6.87
C LYS A 258 -1.96 22.70 -7.91
N ALA A 259 -1.44 21.81 -8.74
CA ALA A 259 -0.48 22.16 -9.79
C ALA A 259 -1.08 23.11 -10.84
N GLU A 260 -2.35 22.92 -11.19
CA GLU A 260 -3.10 23.81 -12.07
C GLU A 260 -3.29 25.21 -11.46
N SER A 261 -3.69 25.28 -10.18
CA SER A 261 -3.94 26.54 -9.48
C SER A 261 -2.70 27.42 -9.31
N MET A 262 -1.50 26.83 -9.35
CA MET A 262 -0.21 27.51 -9.10
C MET A 262 0.62 27.73 -10.38
N ASP A 263 0.11 27.38 -11.56
CA ASP A 263 0.90 27.32 -12.81
C ASP A 263 2.19 26.50 -12.66
N SER A 264 2.14 25.45 -11.83
CA SER A 264 3.29 24.60 -11.47
C SER A 264 3.21 23.21 -12.07
N TYR A 265 2.73 23.10 -13.31
CA TYR A 265 2.51 21.83 -14.03
C TYR A 265 3.74 20.92 -14.00
N ARG A 266 4.94 21.47 -14.11
CA ARG A 266 6.19 20.69 -14.12
C ARG A 266 6.43 19.93 -12.82
N ASN A 267 6.14 20.52 -11.68
CA ASN A 267 6.29 19.89 -10.37
C ASN A 267 5.20 18.84 -10.12
N GLY A 268 3.96 19.20 -10.49
CA GLY A 268 2.81 18.27 -10.42
C GLY A 268 3.01 17.04 -11.29
N ASP A 269 3.31 17.21 -12.60
CA ASP A 269 3.56 16.08 -13.51
C ASP A 269 4.70 15.18 -13.02
N HIS A 270 5.75 15.78 -12.47
CA HIS A 270 6.87 15.02 -11.90
C HIS A 270 6.45 14.18 -10.69
N TYR A 271 5.64 14.76 -9.77
CA TYR A 271 5.13 14.01 -8.63
C TYR A 271 4.14 12.92 -9.05
N LEU A 272 3.22 13.21 -9.97
CA LEU A 272 2.28 12.22 -10.50
C LEU A 272 3.01 11.05 -11.20
N SER A 273 4.16 11.33 -11.82
CA SER A 273 5.01 10.26 -12.38
C SER A 273 5.60 9.34 -11.29
N GLU A 274 5.78 9.80 -10.04
CA GLU A 274 6.20 8.93 -8.94
C GLU A 274 5.07 7.99 -8.48
N LEU A 275 3.81 8.47 -8.53
CA LEU A 275 2.66 7.54 -8.41
C LEU A 275 2.65 6.55 -9.58
N GLY A 276 2.98 7.00 -10.79
CA GLY A 276 3.16 6.12 -11.94
C GLY A 276 4.22 5.03 -11.72
N TRP A 277 5.31 5.31 -11.02
CA TRP A 277 6.31 4.29 -10.62
C TRP A 277 5.71 3.24 -9.68
N ARG A 278 4.85 3.66 -8.75
CA ARG A 278 4.11 2.73 -7.90
C ARG A 278 3.20 1.82 -8.73
N GLU A 279 2.43 2.39 -9.65
CA GLU A 279 1.57 1.62 -10.58
C GLU A 279 2.41 0.64 -11.43
N PHE A 280 3.56 1.09 -11.93
CA PHE A 280 4.47 0.25 -12.71
C PHE A 280 5.00 -0.93 -11.90
N SER A 281 5.33 -0.72 -10.64
CA SER A 281 5.80 -1.80 -9.74
C SER A 281 4.72 -2.86 -9.52
N HIS A 282 3.45 -2.43 -9.32
CA HIS A 282 2.31 -3.35 -9.20
C HIS A 282 2.03 -4.08 -10.53
N ASN A 283 2.09 -3.36 -11.65
CA ASN A 283 1.93 -3.95 -12.98
C ASN A 283 2.99 -5.01 -13.27
N LEU A 284 4.27 -4.73 -12.95
CA LEU A 284 5.33 -5.71 -13.09
C LEU A 284 5.09 -6.95 -12.21
N LEU A 285 4.71 -6.76 -10.95
CA LEU A 285 4.46 -7.87 -10.04
C LEU A 285 3.26 -8.72 -10.48
N TYR A 286 2.21 -8.09 -10.98
CA TYR A 286 1.01 -8.75 -11.48
C TYR A 286 1.30 -9.67 -12.68
N PHE A 287 2.02 -9.17 -13.70
CA PHE A 287 2.34 -9.94 -14.90
C PHE A 287 3.58 -10.83 -14.76
N PHE A 288 4.43 -10.57 -13.78
CA PHE A 288 5.65 -11.32 -13.52
C PHE A 288 5.72 -11.72 -12.05
N PRO A 289 4.82 -12.61 -11.57
CA PRO A 289 4.68 -12.96 -10.15
C PRO A 289 5.93 -13.61 -9.54
N TYR A 290 6.88 -14.02 -10.36
CA TYR A 290 8.18 -14.57 -9.93
C TYR A 290 9.19 -13.51 -9.50
N LEU A 291 8.93 -12.22 -9.74
CA LEU A 291 9.87 -11.13 -9.45
C LEU A 291 10.41 -11.05 -8.02
N PRO A 292 9.66 -11.45 -6.99
CA PRO A 292 10.21 -11.47 -5.65
C PRO A 292 11.39 -12.43 -5.45
N GLU A 293 11.58 -13.40 -6.37
CA GLU A 293 12.60 -14.46 -6.27
C GLU A 293 13.55 -14.51 -7.46
N GLU A 294 13.14 -14.01 -8.64
CA GLU A 294 13.90 -14.09 -9.88
C GLU A 294 14.07 -12.71 -10.53
N ASN A 295 15.13 -12.53 -11.29
CA ASN A 295 15.34 -11.31 -12.07
C ASN A 295 14.35 -11.21 -13.23
N LEU A 296 13.76 -10.02 -13.46
CA LEU A 296 12.92 -9.74 -14.63
C LEU A 296 13.64 -10.05 -15.94
N GLN A 297 14.94 -9.75 -16.01
CA GLN A 297 15.79 -10.07 -17.14
C GLN A 297 16.75 -11.20 -16.74
N LYS A 298 16.52 -12.39 -17.26
CA LYS A 298 17.29 -13.61 -16.93
C LYS A 298 18.81 -13.48 -17.11
N LYS A 299 19.29 -12.53 -17.97
CA LYS A 299 20.72 -12.25 -18.11
C LYS A 299 21.40 -11.84 -16.80
N PHE A 300 20.66 -11.25 -15.84
CA PHE A 300 21.20 -10.86 -14.55
C PHE A 300 21.29 -12.02 -13.54
N ASN A 301 20.78 -13.20 -13.86
CA ASN A 301 20.96 -14.40 -13.02
C ASN A 301 22.44 -14.79 -12.95
N ASN A 302 23.22 -14.44 -13.97
CA ASN A 302 24.68 -14.71 -14.03
C ASN A 302 25.53 -13.53 -13.52
N PHE A 303 24.90 -12.48 -12.97
CA PHE A 303 25.64 -11.37 -12.40
C PHE A 303 26.41 -11.85 -11.16
N PRO A 304 27.71 -11.52 -11.02
CA PRO A 304 28.53 -11.96 -9.89
C PRO A 304 28.18 -11.15 -8.63
N TRP A 305 27.06 -11.49 -7.98
CA TRP A 305 26.66 -10.87 -6.73
C TRP A 305 27.69 -11.15 -5.64
N ASP A 306 28.09 -10.11 -4.89
CA ASP A 306 28.94 -10.26 -3.72
C ASP A 306 28.08 -10.67 -2.51
N ASP A 307 28.33 -11.86 -1.97
CA ASP A 307 27.65 -12.40 -0.78
C ASP A 307 28.46 -12.16 0.51
N ASN A 308 29.09 -11.01 0.61
CA ASN A 308 29.91 -10.65 1.76
C ASN A 308 29.07 -10.20 2.95
N GLN A 309 28.86 -11.09 3.91
CA GLN A 309 28.05 -10.85 5.09
C GLN A 309 28.62 -9.73 6.02
N ASP A 310 29.94 -9.55 6.07
CA ASP A 310 30.55 -8.47 6.87
C ASP A 310 30.23 -7.09 6.29
N LEU A 311 30.24 -6.96 4.96
CA LEU A 311 29.83 -5.72 4.27
C LEU A 311 28.35 -5.46 4.46
N LEU A 312 27.51 -6.49 4.37
CA LEU A 312 26.07 -6.38 4.62
C LEU A 312 25.79 -5.87 6.04
N VAL A 313 26.44 -6.42 7.04
CA VAL A 313 26.30 -5.98 8.45
C VAL A 313 26.76 -4.54 8.64
N LYS A 314 27.89 -4.13 8.01
CA LYS A 314 28.34 -2.74 8.04
C LYS A 314 27.31 -1.80 7.40
N TRP A 315 26.76 -2.18 6.26
CA TRP A 315 25.72 -1.42 5.59
C TRP A 315 24.46 -1.27 6.47
N GLN A 316 23.95 -2.36 7.02
CA GLN A 316 22.80 -2.36 7.94
C GLN A 316 23.02 -1.46 9.16
N LYS A 317 24.25 -1.38 9.67
CA LYS A 317 24.59 -0.56 10.85
C LYS A 317 24.95 0.89 10.51
N GLY A 318 25.00 1.29 9.24
CA GLY A 318 25.49 2.60 8.82
C GLY A 318 26.95 2.82 9.16
N MET A 319 27.80 1.84 8.89
CA MET A 319 29.22 1.78 9.18
C MET A 319 30.05 1.43 7.94
N THR A 320 29.59 1.84 6.77
CA THR A 320 30.26 1.56 5.48
C THR A 320 31.51 2.43 5.25
N GLY A 321 31.59 3.59 5.91
CA GLY A 321 32.60 4.62 5.67
C GLY A 321 32.19 5.63 4.59
N TYR A 322 31.04 5.45 3.94
CA TYR A 322 30.48 6.42 3.00
C TYR A 322 29.49 7.33 3.74
N PRO A 323 29.80 8.62 3.97
CA PRO A 323 29.03 9.48 4.90
C PRO A 323 27.53 9.56 4.59
N ILE A 324 27.14 9.65 3.31
CA ILE A 324 25.73 9.77 2.92
C ILE A 324 24.97 8.45 3.13
N VAL A 325 25.60 7.30 2.87
CA VAL A 325 25.05 5.97 3.11
C VAL A 325 24.83 5.76 4.62
N ASP A 326 25.87 6.03 5.39
CA ASP A 326 25.85 5.85 6.84
C ASP A 326 24.84 6.79 7.52
N ALA A 327 24.71 8.03 7.01
CA ALA A 327 23.71 8.97 7.50
C ALA A 327 22.27 8.49 7.20
N GLY A 328 22.04 8.01 5.97
CA GLY A 328 20.73 7.46 5.58
C GLY A 328 20.32 6.24 6.42
N MET A 329 21.24 5.31 6.66
CA MET A 329 20.97 4.14 7.50
C MET A 329 20.71 4.52 8.96
N ARG A 330 21.44 5.52 9.50
CA ARG A 330 21.16 6.04 10.86
C ARG A 330 19.81 6.76 10.93
N GLU A 331 19.42 7.50 9.88
CA GLU A 331 18.08 8.10 9.78
C GLU A 331 17.02 7.01 9.79
N LEU A 332 17.18 5.95 8.98
CA LEU A 332 16.25 4.81 8.95
C LEU A 332 16.05 4.18 10.32
N TRP A 333 17.14 3.87 11.03
CA TRP A 333 17.08 3.27 12.37
C TRP A 333 16.40 4.17 13.40
N LYS A 334 16.66 5.49 13.33
CA LYS A 334 16.14 6.45 14.31
C LYS A 334 14.68 6.84 14.04
N THR A 335 14.29 6.95 12.77
CA THR A 335 13.03 7.58 12.38
C THR A 335 12.09 6.67 11.60
N GLY A 336 12.55 5.50 11.17
CA GLY A 336 11.81 4.64 10.23
C GLY A 336 11.75 5.20 8.80
N TYR A 337 12.53 6.24 8.47
CA TYR A 337 12.55 6.88 7.16
C TYR A 337 13.93 6.80 6.51
N LEU A 338 13.94 6.52 5.22
CA LEU A 338 15.13 6.64 4.37
C LEU A 338 14.79 7.49 3.14
N HIS A 339 15.54 8.57 2.94
CA HIS A 339 15.35 9.43 1.78
C HIS A 339 15.66 8.68 0.48
N ASN A 340 14.84 8.89 -0.58
CA ASN A 340 14.98 8.14 -1.84
C ASN A 340 16.37 8.29 -2.49
N SER A 341 16.96 9.48 -2.46
CA SER A 341 18.34 9.69 -2.96
C SER A 341 19.35 8.87 -2.16
N CYS A 342 19.21 8.78 -0.83
CA CYS A 342 20.06 7.93 -0.01
C CYS A 342 19.87 6.45 -0.37
N LEU A 343 18.62 6.00 -0.59
CA LEU A 343 18.32 4.64 -1.02
C LEU A 343 19.00 4.29 -2.34
N LEU A 344 18.96 5.16 -3.34
CA LEU A 344 19.61 4.95 -4.64
C LEU A 344 21.13 4.84 -4.52
N TYR A 345 21.76 5.61 -3.63
CA TYR A 345 23.21 5.53 -3.38
C TYR A 345 23.60 4.34 -2.49
N THR A 346 22.67 3.81 -1.70
CA THR A 346 22.93 2.66 -0.83
C THR A 346 22.71 1.32 -1.54
N SER A 347 21.96 1.31 -2.65
CA SER A 347 21.69 0.10 -3.44
C SER A 347 22.31 0.27 -4.83
N PRO A 348 23.54 -0.22 -5.06
CA PRO A 348 24.18 -0.10 -6.36
C PRO A 348 23.33 -0.76 -7.43
N SER A 349 22.99 0.04 -8.45
CA SER A 349 22.24 -0.41 -9.62
C SER A 349 23.22 -0.88 -10.69
N PRO A 350 22.88 -1.86 -11.52
CA PRO A 350 23.67 -2.21 -12.71
C PRO A 350 23.91 -1.03 -13.67
N ARG A 351 23.12 0.03 -13.60
CA ARG A 351 23.35 1.29 -14.34
C ARG A 351 24.57 2.05 -13.83
N ASP A 352 24.83 1.99 -12.52
CA ASP A 352 25.91 2.78 -11.90
C ASP A 352 27.28 2.19 -12.22
N LEU A 353 27.33 0.91 -12.57
CA LEU A 353 28.55 0.21 -12.99
C LEU A 353 28.93 0.45 -14.46
N SER A 354 28.06 1.04 -15.27
CA SER A 354 28.30 1.29 -16.70
C SER A 354 28.89 2.68 -16.99
N THR A 355 29.10 3.51 -15.98
CA THR A 355 29.62 4.89 -16.10
C THR A 355 31.00 5.11 -15.49
N SER A 356 31.68 4.04 -15.07
CA SER A 356 33.09 4.08 -14.60
C SER A 356 34.06 3.50 -15.61
#